data_ad2cf7cc62447b0695c469ffbc6e1d11
#
_entry.id   ad2cf7cc62447b0695c469ffbc6e1d11
#
_cell.length_a   1.000
_cell.length_b   1.000
_cell.length_c   1.000
_cell.angle_alpha   90.00
_cell.angle_beta   90.00
_cell.angle_gamma   90.00
#
_symmetry.space_group_name_H-M   'P 1'
#
loop_
_entity.id
_entity.type
_entity.pdbx_description
1 polymer ?
#
loop_
_entity_poly.entity_id
_entity_poly.type
_entity_poly.pdbx_seq_one_letter_code
_entity_poly.pdbx_strand_id
1 'polypeptide(L)'
;MQNTKHFLGKSALIMGASRGIGLATAQVLAGLGVKVVLAARHEQEVEKQARLIKQQGAIADAIGCDVSQYSSVLNAVDYCLTLHGQIDLLINNAGVIEPLTTLVESDPQLWGLAADINYKGVYHGMRAVLPEMIKAKSGVIVNLSSGAANSALFGWSHYCSSKAASQKLTEVAQLEVAEHNIRIVGLSPGTVATDMMASIRDSQINAVSKLDWNSHIPAEWAAKAVAYLCGPEGQQYVGSDFSLKSEQAKRLVGLID
;
A
#
# COMPACT_ATOMS: atom_id res chain seq x y z
N MET A 1 -11.99 -14.69 -14.76
CA MET A 1 -12.68 -13.46 -14.28
C MET A 1 -12.68 -13.52 -12.77
N GLN A 2 -12.03 -12.54 -12.11
CA GLN A 2 -12.13 -12.42 -10.65
C GLN A 2 -13.61 -12.29 -10.26
N ASN A 3 -14.02 -12.96 -9.21
CA ASN A 3 -15.40 -12.91 -8.71
C ASN A 3 -15.73 -11.49 -8.19
N THR A 4 -16.14 -10.59 -9.08
CA THR A 4 -16.43 -9.17 -8.77
C THR A 4 -17.48 -9.00 -7.68
N LYS A 5 -18.34 -10.00 -7.48
CA LYS A 5 -19.38 -9.97 -6.43
C LYS A 5 -18.80 -9.81 -5.03
N HIS A 6 -17.56 -10.25 -4.78
CA HIS A 6 -16.89 -10.11 -3.48
C HIS A 6 -16.59 -8.64 -3.13
N PHE A 7 -16.37 -7.79 -4.13
CA PHE A 7 -15.96 -6.39 -3.94
C PHE A 7 -17.11 -5.40 -3.93
N LEU A 8 -18.24 -5.78 -4.53
CA LEU A 8 -19.36 -4.88 -4.75
C LEU A 8 -19.87 -4.29 -3.43
N GLY A 9 -19.88 -2.96 -3.35
CA GLY A 9 -20.39 -2.21 -2.20
C GLY A 9 -19.45 -2.11 -1.00
N LYS A 10 -18.29 -2.81 -1.00
CA LYS A 10 -17.24 -2.65 0.02
C LYS A 10 -16.64 -1.26 -0.01
N SER A 11 -16.02 -0.87 1.09
CA SER A 11 -15.30 0.39 1.23
C SER A 11 -13.81 0.16 1.42
N ALA A 12 -12.97 1.01 0.83
CA ALA A 12 -11.53 0.96 0.95
C ALA A 12 -10.93 2.33 1.30
N LEU A 13 -10.04 2.35 2.28
CA LEU A 13 -9.17 3.49 2.58
C LEU A 13 -7.77 3.20 2.04
N ILE A 14 -7.25 4.08 1.16
CA ILE A 14 -5.98 3.86 0.46
C ILE A 14 -5.02 4.98 0.82
N MET A 15 -4.01 4.66 1.63
CA MET A 15 -2.97 5.60 2.07
C MET A 15 -1.89 5.76 0.99
N GLY A 16 -1.58 6.99 0.60
CA GLY A 16 -0.60 7.29 -0.46
C GLY A 16 -1.18 7.10 -1.87
N ALA A 17 -2.43 7.53 -2.09
CA ALA A 17 -3.19 7.28 -3.31
C ALA A 17 -3.12 8.39 -4.38
N SER A 18 -2.21 9.38 -4.25
CA SER A 18 -2.11 10.47 -5.23
C SER A 18 -1.49 10.06 -6.57
N ARG A 19 -0.67 9.01 -6.60
CA ARG A 19 0.06 8.53 -7.78
C ARG A 19 0.53 7.07 -7.63
N GLY A 20 1.18 6.55 -8.66
CA GLY A 20 1.84 5.24 -8.64
C GLY A 20 0.91 4.08 -8.27
N ILE A 21 1.40 3.16 -7.43
CA ILE A 21 0.68 1.95 -7.04
C ILE A 21 -0.64 2.30 -6.30
N GLY A 22 -0.62 3.30 -5.40
CA GLY A 22 -1.82 3.67 -4.63
C GLY A 22 -2.95 4.19 -5.50
N LEU A 23 -2.66 5.06 -6.47
CA LEU A 23 -3.65 5.53 -7.44
C LEU A 23 -4.16 4.39 -8.34
N ALA A 24 -3.27 3.57 -8.87
CA ALA A 24 -3.66 2.42 -9.68
C ALA A 24 -4.55 1.44 -8.87
N THR A 25 -4.25 1.26 -7.57
CA THR A 25 -5.08 0.45 -6.66
C THR A 25 -6.47 1.05 -6.48
N ALA A 26 -6.58 2.37 -6.31
CA ALA A 26 -7.88 3.04 -6.23
C ALA A 26 -8.70 2.84 -7.50
N GLN A 27 -8.09 2.97 -8.67
CA GLN A 27 -8.74 2.76 -9.96
C GLN A 27 -9.21 1.29 -10.15
N VAL A 28 -8.35 0.32 -9.83
CA VAL A 28 -8.69 -1.11 -9.95
C VAL A 28 -9.83 -1.48 -8.99
N LEU A 29 -9.73 -1.10 -7.71
CA LEU A 29 -10.78 -1.41 -6.72
C LEU A 29 -12.09 -0.71 -7.05
N ALA A 30 -12.06 0.55 -7.47
CA ALA A 30 -13.24 1.29 -7.91
C ALA A 30 -13.92 0.63 -9.11
N GLY A 31 -13.15 0.15 -10.09
CA GLY A 31 -13.65 -0.63 -11.24
C GLY A 31 -14.28 -1.97 -10.86
N LEU A 32 -13.95 -2.53 -9.69
CA LEU A 32 -14.58 -3.73 -9.11
C LEU A 32 -15.83 -3.40 -8.25
N GLY A 33 -16.24 -2.12 -8.16
CA GLY A 33 -17.41 -1.68 -7.41
C GLY A 33 -17.13 -1.37 -5.92
N VAL A 34 -15.87 -1.21 -5.55
CA VAL A 34 -15.48 -0.74 -4.20
C VAL A 34 -15.63 0.77 -4.12
N LYS A 35 -16.19 1.28 -3.02
CA LYS A 35 -16.19 2.71 -2.68
C LYS A 35 -14.81 3.07 -2.14
N VAL A 36 -14.07 3.92 -2.83
CA VAL A 36 -12.67 4.20 -2.47
C VAL A 36 -12.49 5.59 -1.87
N VAL A 37 -11.73 5.68 -0.78
CA VAL A 37 -11.25 6.94 -0.21
C VAL A 37 -9.74 7.04 -0.48
N LEU A 38 -9.35 8.01 -1.29
CA LEU A 38 -7.97 8.30 -1.62
C LEU A 38 -7.39 9.26 -0.57
N ALA A 39 -6.36 8.81 0.15
CA ALA A 39 -5.70 9.59 1.19
C ALA A 39 -4.23 9.87 0.82
N ALA A 40 -3.81 11.13 0.82
CA ALA A 40 -2.42 11.54 0.65
C ALA A 40 -2.18 12.96 1.17
N ARG A 41 -0.91 13.35 1.38
CA ARG A 41 -0.54 14.65 1.95
C ARG A 41 -1.06 15.86 1.15
N HIS A 42 -1.05 15.77 -0.17
CA HIS A 42 -1.52 16.82 -1.07
C HIS A 42 -2.98 16.55 -1.44
N GLU A 43 -3.90 17.14 -0.69
CA GLU A 43 -5.34 16.92 -0.83
C GLU A 43 -5.86 17.24 -2.23
N GLN A 44 -5.43 18.35 -2.82
CA GLN A 44 -5.82 18.74 -4.18
C GLN A 44 -5.51 17.68 -5.24
N GLU A 45 -4.39 16.95 -5.08
CA GLU A 45 -4.02 15.88 -6.01
C GLU A 45 -4.96 14.68 -5.89
N VAL A 46 -5.27 14.24 -4.67
CA VAL A 46 -6.20 13.11 -4.49
C VAL A 46 -7.63 13.48 -4.84
N GLU A 47 -8.07 14.73 -4.60
CA GLU A 47 -9.36 15.22 -5.07
C GLU A 47 -9.49 15.19 -6.59
N LYS A 48 -8.43 15.62 -7.30
CA LYS A 48 -8.39 15.55 -8.77
C LYS A 48 -8.56 14.09 -9.23
N GLN A 49 -7.84 13.15 -8.62
CA GLN A 49 -7.91 11.74 -8.97
C GLN A 49 -9.28 11.14 -8.62
N ALA A 50 -9.84 11.46 -7.47
CA ALA A 50 -11.19 11.01 -7.09
C ALA A 50 -12.26 11.51 -8.08
N ARG A 51 -12.17 12.77 -8.54
CA ARG A 51 -13.05 13.30 -9.59
C ARG A 51 -12.97 12.51 -10.90
N LEU A 52 -11.76 12.13 -11.32
CA LEU A 52 -11.57 11.32 -12.53
C LEU A 52 -12.18 9.92 -12.39
N ILE A 53 -12.04 9.30 -11.23
CA ILE A 53 -12.66 7.99 -10.94
C ILE A 53 -14.21 8.12 -10.92
N LYS A 54 -14.75 9.18 -10.31
CA LYS A 54 -16.20 9.47 -10.32
C LYS A 54 -16.75 9.66 -11.73
N GLN A 55 -16.01 10.31 -12.61
CA GLN A 55 -16.41 10.50 -14.03
C GLN A 55 -16.53 9.17 -14.79
N GLN A 56 -15.88 8.12 -14.32
CA GLN A 56 -16.01 6.76 -14.87
C GLN A 56 -17.18 5.97 -14.25
N GLY A 57 -18.01 6.61 -13.43
CA GLY A 57 -19.20 6.02 -12.82
C GLY A 57 -18.95 5.29 -11.49
N ALA A 58 -17.75 5.38 -10.93
CA ALA A 58 -17.41 4.75 -9.65
C ALA A 58 -17.59 5.72 -8.46
N ILE A 59 -17.58 5.19 -7.24
CA ILE A 59 -17.65 5.97 -6.00
C ILE A 59 -16.22 6.15 -5.47
N ALA A 60 -15.76 7.40 -5.43
CA ALA A 60 -14.43 7.75 -4.97
C ALA A 60 -14.44 9.09 -4.24
N ASP A 61 -13.88 9.14 -3.06
CA ASP A 61 -13.74 10.36 -2.27
C ASP A 61 -12.26 10.57 -1.92
N ALA A 62 -11.90 11.75 -1.43
CA ALA A 62 -10.52 12.13 -1.18
C ALA A 62 -10.37 12.89 0.12
N ILE A 63 -9.21 12.75 0.77
CA ILE A 63 -8.86 13.47 1.99
C ILE A 63 -7.35 13.71 2.07
N GLY A 64 -6.96 14.87 2.60
CA GLY A 64 -5.59 15.17 2.99
C GLY A 64 -5.16 14.29 4.18
N CYS A 65 -4.06 13.53 4.05
CA CYS A 65 -3.56 12.66 5.13
C CYS A 65 -2.04 12.55 5.09
N ASP A 66 -1.40 12.97 6.18
CA ASP A 66 0.01 12.67 6.44
C ASP A 66 0.09 11.44 7.36
N VAL A 67 0.55 10.32 6.81
CA VAL A 67 0.64 9.04 7.55
C VAL A 67 1.68 9.06 8.67
N SER A 68 2.62 10.00 8.67
CA SER A 68 3.58 10.21 9.77
C SER A 68 2.91 10.77 11.03
N GLN A 69 1.70 11.34 10.89
CA GLN A 69 0.93 11.96 11.96
C GLN A 69 -0.31 11.11 12.30
N TYR A 70 -0.32 10.48 13.48
CA TYR A 70 -1.42 9.60 13.88
C TYR A 70 -2.80 10.28 13.86
N SER A 71 -2.86 11.55 14.31
CA SER A 71 -4.11 12.35 14.27
C SER A 71 -4.65 12.55 12.85
N SER A 72 -3.76 12.75 11.87
CA SER A 72 -4.13 12.86 10.46
C SER A 72 -4.72 11.55 9.92
N VAL A 73 -4.14 10.41 10.35
CA VAL A 73 -4.66 9.07 9.99
C VAL A 73 -6.02 8.81 10.63
N LEU A 74 -6.22 9.19 11.91
CA LEU A 74 -7.53 9.10 12.57
C LEU A 74 -8.59 9.91 11.82
N ASN A 75 -8.29 11.15 11.42
CA ASN A 75 -9.22 11.97 10.63
C ASN A 75 -9.60 11.29 9.30
N ALA A 76 -8.65 10.62 8.64
CA ALA A 76 -8.94 9.91 7.39
C ALA A 76 -9.82 8.67 7.62
N VAL A 77 -9.62 7.96 8.73
CA VAL A 77 -10.48 6.84 9.15
C VAL A 77 -11.90 7.32 9.47
N ASP A 78 -12.04 8.37 10.28
CA ASP A 78 -13.34 8.95 10.66
C ASP A 78 -14.09 9.48 9.43
N TYR A 79 -13.38 10.11 8.50
CA TYR A 79 -13.95 10.55 7.23
C TYR A 79 -14.50 9.38 6.41
N CYS A 80 -13.74 8.30 6.27
CA CYS A 80 -14.17 7.11 5.54
C CYS A 80 -15.39 6.45 6.21
N LEU A 81 -15.39 6.35 7.54
CA LEU A 81 -16.51 5.81 8.32
C LEU A 81 -17.77 6.69 8.18
N THR A 82 -17.63 8.01 8.20
CA THR A 82 -18.74 8.94 8.01
C THR A 82 -19.39 8.78 6.64
N LEU A 83 -18.60 8.59 5.59
CA LEU A 83 -19.13 8.45 4.22
C LEU A 83 -19.72 7.08 3.93
N HIS A 84 -19.11 6.02 4.45
CA HIS A 84 -19.40 4.65 4.02
C HIS A 84 -19.89 3.73 5.13
N GLY A 85 -19.85 4.17 6.40
CA GLY A 85 -20.30 3.41 7.56
C GLY A 85 -19.35 2.33 8.06
N GLN A 86 -18.39 1.90 7.21
CA GLN A 86 -17.41 0.86 7.54
C GLN A 86 -16.15 1.01 6.68
N ILE A 87 -15.07 0.33 7.07
CA ILE A 87 -13.84 0.16 6.28
C ILE A 87 -13.59 -1.33 6.13
N ASP A 88 -13.87 -1.87 4.93
CA ASP A 88 -13.62 -3.28 4.62
C ASP A 88 -12.16 -3.55 4.25
N LEU A 89 -11.53 -2.58 3.57
CA LEU A 89 -10.18 -2.70 3.04
C LEU A 89 -9.34 -1.49 3.49
N LEU A 90 -8.17 -1.76 4.06
CA LEU A 90 -7.13 -0.76 4.29
C LEU A 90 -5.91 -1.10 3.43
N ILE A 91 -5.44 -0.13 2.64
CA ILE A 91 -4.23 -0.30 1.84
C ILE A 91 -3.18 0.70 2.34
N ASN A 92 -2.19 0.21 3.08
CA ASN A 92 -1.04 0.99 3.53
C ASN A 92 0.02 0.99 2.43
N ASN A 93 -0.08 1.97 1.52
CA ASN A 93 0.83 2.08 0.37
C ASN A 93 1.79 3.28 0.49
N ALA A 94 1.49 4.29 1.29
CA ALA A 94 2.36 5.45 1.45
C ALA A 94 3.81 5.04 1.75
N GLY A 95 4.76 5.65 1.05
CA GLY A 95 6.18 5.35 1.24
C GLY A 95 7.07 6.31 0.47
N VAL A 96 8.30 6.47 0.96
CA VAL A 96 9.37 7.29 0.37
C VAL A 96 10.66 6.49 0.30
N ILE A 97 11.53 6.85 -0.64
CA ILE A 97 12.85 6.21 -0.84
C ILE A 97 14.01 7.11 -0.42
N GLU A 98 13.80 8.40 -0.36
CA GLU A 98 14.81 9.36 0.08
C GLU A 98 15.06 9.25 1.61
N PRO A 99 16.31 9.54 2.05
CA PRO A 99 17.48 9.99 1.30
C PRO A 99 18.22 8.82 0.61
N LEU A 100 18.56 8.99 -0.67
CA LEU A 100 19.34 8.01 -1.44
C LEU A 100 20.84 8.24 -1.22
N THR A 101 21.37 7.80 -0.08
CA THR A 101 22.74 8.06 0.35
C THR A 101 23.26 6.99 1.32
N THR A 102 24.56 6.99 1.59
CA THR A 102 25.15 6.07 2.58
C THR A 102 24.70 6.39 4.00
N LEU A 103 24.80 5.42 4.91
CA LEU A 103 24.42 5.62 6.31
C LEU A 103 25.22 6.77 6.97
N VAL A 104 26.50 6.86 6.63
CA VAL A 104 27.42 7.89 7.20
C VAL A 104 27.07 9.30 6.73
N GLU A 105 26.60 9.43 5.50
CA GLU A 105 26.29 10.71 4.85
C GLU A 105 24.82 11.12 5.00
N SER A 106 23.98 10.23 5.54
CA SER A 106 22.55 10.50 5.65
C SER A 106 22.23 11.61 6.65
N ASP A 107 21.35 12.50 6.28
CA ASP A 107 20.75 13.46 7.22
C ASP A 107 19.85 12.70 8.21
N PRO A 108 20.09 12.81 9.55
CA PRO A 108 19.30 12.08 10.54
C PRO A 108 17.81 12.44 10.55
N GLN A 109 17.44 13.67 10.16
CA GLN A 109 16.04 14.10 10.12
C GLN A 109 15.32 13.47 8.92
N LEU A 110 15.94 13.47 7.76
CA LEU A 110 15.38 12.83 6.55
C LEU A 110 15.32 11.31 6.72
N TRP A 111 16.36 10.72 7.33
CA TRP A 111 16.37 9.29 7.68
C TRP A 111 15.20 8.95 8.62
N GLY A 112 15.02 9.75 9.69
CA GLY A 112 13.92 9.61 10.64
C GLY A 112 12.55 9.77 9.99
N LEU A 113 12.37 10.78 9.14
CA LEU A 113 11.13 11.02 8.40
C LEU A 113 10.76 9.83 7.51
N ALA A 114 11.75 9.21 6.84
CA ALA A 114 11.49 8.02 6.05
C ALA A 114 10.98 6.85 6.91
N ALA A 115 11.52 6.65 8.12
CA ALA A 115 11.03 5.66 9.07
C ALA A 115 9.62 6.00 9.57
N ASP A 116 9.34 7.27 9.84
CA ASP A 116 8.01 7.74 10.25
C ASP A 116 6.94 7.46 9.19
N ILE A 117 7.28 7.63 7.92
CA ILE A 117 6.34 7.37 6.80
C ILE A 117 6.24 5.87 6.52
N ASN A 118 7.38 5.18 6.28
CA ASN A 118 7.41 3.82 5.75
C ASN A 118 7.06 2.75 6.79
N TYR A 119 7.32 3.02 8.08
CA TYR A 119 7.09 2.09 9.19
C TYR A 119 5.98 2.56 10.12
N LYS A 120 6.13 3.74 10.76
CA LYS A 120 5.09 4.24 11.67
C LYS A 120 3.78 4.53 10.93
N GLY A 121 3.83 4.99 9.67
CA GLY A 121 2.62 5.17 8.86
C GLY A 121 1.82 3.89 8.68
N VAL A 122 2.48 2.75 8.50
CA VAL A 122 1.82 1.43 8.45
C VAL A 122 1.19 1.08 9.81
N TYR A 123 1.93 1.29 10.91
CA TYR A 123 1.41 1.13 12.27
C TYR A 123 0.20 2.04 12.51
N HIS A 124 0.28 3.32 12.16
CA HIS A 124 -0.81 4.28 12.35
C HIS A 124 -2.08 3.85 11.60
N GLY A 125 -1.96 3.43 10.34
CA GLY A 125 -3.08 2.93 9.55
C GLY A 125 -3.76 1.72 10.20
N MET A 126 -2.98 0.71 10.58
CA MET A 126 -3.51 -0.48 11.26
C MET A 126 -4.11 -0.13 12.61
N ARG A 127 -3.40 0.63 13.45
CA ARG A 127 -3.86 1.03 14.79
C ARG A 127 -5.19 1.78 14.76
N ALA A 128 -5.39 2.62 13.74
CA ALA A 128 -6.61 3.43 13.61
C ALA A 128 -7.80 2.61 13.10
N VAL A 129 -7.59 1.65 12.16
CA VAL A 129 -8.67 0.90 11.52
C VAL A 129 -9.06 -0.37 12.29
N LEU A 130 -8.10 -1.04 12.94
CA LEU A 130 -8.34 -2.34 13.60
C LEU A 130 -9.48 -2.33 14.63
N PRO A 131 -9.70 -1.31 15.47
CA PRO A 131 -10.84 -1.29 16.40
C PRO A 131 -12.18 -1.44 15.70
N GLU A 132 -12.37 -0.78 14.55
CA GLU A 132 -13.61 -0.87 13.78
C GLU A 132 -13.74 -2.21 13.05
N MET A 133 -12.65 -2.75 12.48
CA MET A 133 -12.66 -4.07 11.88
C MET A 133 -12.91 -5.19 12.92
N ILE A 134 -12.36 -5.08 14.12
CA ILE A 134 -12.61 -6.03 15.24
C ILE A 134 -14.09 -6.00 15.63
N LYS A 135 -14.68 -4.82 15.77
CA LYS A 135 -16.12 -4.63 16.06
C LYS A 135 -16.98 -5.23 14.95
N ALA A 136 -16.60 -5.05 13.69
CA ALA A 136 -17.29 -5.60 12.53
C ALA A 136 -17.03 -7.11 12.33
N LYS A 137 -16.03 -7.69 12.98
CA LYS A 137 -15.52 -9.06 12.77
C LYS A 137 -15.21 -9.34 11.28
N SER A 138 -14.70 -8.36 10.59
CA SER A 138 -14.41 -8.43 9.16
C SER A 138 -13.42 -7.34 8.77
N GLY A 139 -12.48 -7.64 7.89
CA GLY A 139 -11.57 -6.67 7.31
C GLY A 139 -10.39 -7.31 6.59
N VAL A 140 -9.82 -6.56 5.65
CA VAL A 140 -8.58 -6.94 5.00
C VAL A 140 -7.64 -5.74 5.00
N ILE A 141 -6.41 -5.96 5.43
CA ILE A 141 -5.33 -4.97 5.39
C ILE A 141 -4.23 -5.48 4.48
N VAL A 142 -3.86 -4.67 3.49
CA VAL A 142 -2.70 -4.95 2.62
C VAL A 142 -1.63 -3.90 2.90
N ASN A 143 -0.47 -4.34 3.38
CA ASN A 143 0.68 -3.49 3.61
C ASN A 143 1.67 -3.61 2.44
N LEU A 144 1.96 -2.50 1.74
CA LEU A 144 2.94 -2.49 0.66
C LEU A 144 4.36 -2.65 1.24
N SER A 145 4.85 -3.88 1.15
CA SER A 145 6.19 -4.30 1.51
C SER A 145 7.17 -4.05 0.35
N SER A 146 8.32 -4.67 0.41
CA SER A 146 9.36 -4.60 -0.63
C SER A 146 10.32 -5.77 -0.47
N GLY A 147 10.93 -6.20 -1.56
CA GLY A 147 12.09 -7.09 -1.51
C GLY A 147 13.26 -6.55 -0.66
N ALA A 148 13.30 -5.23 -0.44
CA ALA A 148 14.25 -4.58 0.45
C ALA A 148 14.08 -4.98 1.94
N ALA A 149 12.92 -5.52 2.33
CA ALA A 149 12.71 -6.07 3.67
C ALA A 149 13.63 -7.27 3.98
N ASN A 150 14.01 -7.99 2.94
CA ASN A 150 14.82 -9.22 3.03
C ASN A 150 16.20 -9.09 2.35
N SER A 151 16.60 -7.85 1.98
CA SER A 151 17.85 -7.61 1.24
C SER A 151 18.54 -6.35 1.75
N ALA A 152 19.86 -6.41 1.94
CA ALA A 152 20.67 -5.24 2.23
C ALA A 152 21.04 -4.56 0.91
N LEU A 153 20.60 -3.31 0.72
CA LEU A 153 20.85 -2.51 -0.47
C LEU A 153 21.69 -1.27 -0.11
N PHE A 154 22.80 -1.09 -0.78
CA PHE A 154 23.70 0.04 -0.54
C PHE A 154 22.96 1.36 -0.70
N GLY A 155 23.12 2.29 0.25
CA GLY A 155 22.49 3.59 0.24
C GLY A 155 21.00 3.62 0.66
N TRP A 156 20.44 2.49 1.11
CA TRP A 156 19.02 2.36 1.48
C TRP A 156 18.81 1.91 2.92
N SER A 157 19.67 2.31 3.85
CA SER A 157 19.61 1.86 5.25
C SER A 157 18.24 2.10 5.90
N HIS A 158 17.69 3.31 5.74
CA HIS A 158 16.35 3.70 6.23
C HIS A 158 15.24 2.89 5.56
N TYR A 159 15.32 2.67 4.25
CA TYR A 159 14.30 1.97 3.49
C TYR A 159 14.27 0.48 3.80
N CYS A 160 15.43 -0.18 3.76
CA CYS A 160 15.54 -1.61 4.07
C CYS A 160 15.06 -1.90 5.50
N SER A 161 15.53 -1.12 6.50
CA SER A 161 15.14 -1.32 7.89
C SER A 161 13.65 -1.03 8.13
N SER A 162 13.09 0.04 7.54
CA SER A 162 11.66 0.34 7.70
C SER A 162 10.76 -0.70 7.02
N LYS A 163 11.16 -1.24 5.85
CA LYS A 163 10.40 -2.30 5.18
C LYS A 163 10.49 -3.65 5.92
N ALA A 164 11.64 -3.98 6.50
CA ALA A 164 11.79 -5.14 7.38
C ALA A 164 10.92 -5.00 8.65
N ALA A 165 10.91 -3.82 9.27
CA ALA A 165 10.07 -3.53 10.42
C ALA A 165 8.56 -3.63 10.07
N SER A 166 8.13 -3.09 8.91
CA SER A 166 6.75 -3.19 8.45
C SER A 166 6.32 -4.63 8.16
N GLN A 167 7.21 -5.45 7.59
CA GLN A 167 6.96 -6.87 7.36
C GLN A 167 6.75 -7.60 8.69
N LYS A 168 7.63 -7.40 9.67
CA LYS A 168 7.49 -8.00 10.99
C LYS A 168 6.22 -7.53 11.71
N LEU A 169 5.87 -6.25 11.57
CA LEU A 169 4.62 -5.71 12.13
C LEU A 169 3.38 -6.37 11.51
N THR A 170 3.39 -6.65 10.21
CA THR A 170 2.32 -7.40 9.52
C THR A 170 2.11 -8.79 10.14
N GLU A 171 3.18 -9.53 10.39
CA GLU A 171 3.14 -10.84 11.01
C GLU A 171 2.56 -10.79 12.44
N VAL A 172 3.08 -9.87 13.28
CA VAL A 172 2.64 -9.72 14.68
C VAL A 172 1.18 -9.26 14.74
N ALA A 173 0.80 -8.24 13.98
CA ALA A 173 -0.57 -7.76 13.97
C ALA A 173 -1.57 -8.84 13.54
N GLN A 174 -1.20 -9.70 12.58
CA GLN A 174 -2.05 -10.83 12.20
C GLN A 174 -2.26 -11.82 13.34
N LEU A 175 -1.22 -12.13 14.13
CA LEU A 175 -1.36 -13.02 15.30
C LEU A 175 -2.34 -12.42 16.32
N GLU A 176 -2.28 -11.10 16.55
CA GLU A 176 -3.13 -10.39 17.51
C GLU A 176 -4.61 -10.34 17.10
N VAL A 177 -4.91 -10.39 15.79
CA VAL A 177 -6.30 -10.29 15.28
C VAL A 177 -6.83 -11.59 14.67
N ALA A 178 -6.12 -12.69 14.82
CA ALA A 178 -6.47 -13.97 14.18
C ALA A 178 -7.91 -14.45 14.49
N GLU A 179 -8.41 -14.20 15.69
CA GLU A 179 -9.75 -14.62 16.16
C GLU A 179 -10.87 -13.68 15.67
N HIS A 180 -10.55 -12.55 15.05
CA HIS A 180 -11.51 -11.51 14.66
C HIS A 180 -11.96 -11.57 13.20
N ASN A 181 -11.59 -12.63 12.46
CA ASN A 181 -11.88 -12.74 11.03
C ASN A 181 -11.33 -11.55 10.20
N ILE A 182 -10.16 -11.05 10.61
CA ILE A 182 -9.42 -9.99 9.91
C ILE A 182 -8.18 -10.63 9.27
N ARG A 183 -7.88 -10.21 8.05
CA ARG A 183 -6.70 -10.65 7.31
C ARG A 183 -5.73 -9.50 7.12
N ILE A 184 -4.48 -9.70 7.51
CA ILE A 184 -3.39 -8.75 7.28
C ILE A 184 -2.34 -9.44 6.43
N VAL A 185 -2.00 -8.85 5.28
CA VAL A 185 -1.10 -9.44 4.27
C VAL A 185 -0.09 -8.39 3.82
N GLY A 186 1.14 -8.79 3.61
CA GLY A 186 2.17 -7.99 2.94
C GLY A 186 2.12 -8.20 1.42
N LEU A 187 2.46 -7.18 0.65
CA LEU A 187 2.70 -7.27 -0.79
C LEU A 187 4.06 -6.68 -1.15
N SER A 188 4.97 -7.52 -1.64
CA SER A 188 6.22 -7.11 -2.29
C SER A 188 6.03 -7.10 -3.81
N PRO A 189 5.80 -5.92 -4.43
CA PRO A 189 5.47 -5.84 -5.86
C PRO A 189 6.66 -6.08 -6.78
N GLY A 190 7.90 -6.06 -6.27
CA GLY A 190 9.11 -5.97 -7.07
C GLY A 190 9.40 -4.53 -7.50
N THR A 191 10.05 -4.35 -8.65
CA THR A 191 10.34 -3.02 -9.21
C THR A 191 9.20 -2.57 -10.12
N VAL A 192 8.62 -1.42 -9.82
CA VAL A 192 7.42 -0.88 -10.47
C VAL A 192 7.73 0.47 -11.12
N ALA A 193 7.35 0.68 -12.37
CA ALA A 193 7.56 1.92 -13.10
C ALA A 193 6.73 3.07 -12.47
N THR A 194 7.36 3.82 -11.57
CA THR A 194 6.77 4.93 -10.80
C THR A 194 7.80 6.05 -10.65
N ASP A 195 7.37 7.22 -10.17
CA ASP A 195 8.28 8.34 -9.86
C ASP A 195 9.37 7.95 -8.85
N MET A 196 9.03 7.11 -7.85
CA MET A 196 10.02 6.57 -6.92
C MET A 196 11.12 5.79 -7.66
N MET A 197 10.75 4.99 -8.66
CA MET A 197 11.74 4.26 -9.47
C MET A 197 12.56 5.19 -10.36
N ALA A 198 11.97 6.30 -10.83
CA ALA A 198 12.73 7.33 -11.54
C ALA A 198 13.78 7.99 -10.64
N SER A 199 13.43 8.38 -9.40
CA SER A 199 14.39 8.89 -8.40
C SER A 199 15.51 7.86 -8.12
N ILE A 200 15.17 6.58 -7.97
CA ILE A 200 16.16 5.50 -7.78
C ILE A 200 17.12 5.42 -8.96
N ARG A 201 16.61 5.38 -10.18
CA ARG A 201 17.41 5.33 -11.40
C ARG A 201 18.39 6.51 -11.47
N ASP A 202 17.87 7.72 -11.22
CA ASP A 202 18.66 8.96 -11.36
C ASP A 202 19.74 9.07 -10.26
N SER A 203 19.58 8.41 -9.12
CA SER A 203 20.58 8.37 -8.04
C SER A 203 21.83 7.54 -8.38
N GLN A 204 21.72 6.56 -9.26
CA GLN A 204 22.81 5.62 -9.63
C GLN A 204 23.48 4.91 -8.43
N ILE A 205 22.82 4.85 -7.26
CA ILE A 205 23.45 4.51 -5.97
C ILE A 205 23.73 3.00 -5.80
N ASN A 206 22.95 2.14 -6.43
CA ASN A 206 23.10 0.68 -6.28
C ASN A 206 22.65 -0.09 -7.54
N ALA A 207 22.67 -1.43 -7.47
CA ALA A 207 22.31 -2.27 -8.62
C ALA A 207 20.86 -2.08 -9.09
N VAL A 208 19.92 -1.71 -8.20
CA VAL A 208 18.52 -1.47 -8.59
C VAL A 208 18.39 -0.25 -9.49
N SER A 209 19.19 0.79 -9.24
CA SER A 209 19.21 2.01 -10.07
C SER A 209 19.73 1.81 -11.49
N LYS A 210 20.36 0.65 -11.74
CA LYS A 210 20.95 0.29 -13.06
C LYS A 210 20.08 -0.67 -13.86
N LEU A 211 18.92 -1.06 -13.35
CA LEU A 211 18.00 -1.94 -14.06
C LEU A 211 17.42 -1.24 -15.30
N ASP A 212 17.22 -2.00 -16.37
CA ASP A 212 16.53 -1.51 -17.56
C ASP A 212 15.11 -1.07 -17.18
N TRP A 213 14.73 0.15 -17.61
CA TRP A 213 13.40 0.70 -17.35
C TRP A 213 12.27 -0.23 -17.80
N ASN A 214 12.44 -0.90 -18.94
CA ASN A 214 11.47 -1.82 -19.50
C ASN A 214 11.30 -3.13 -18.71
N SER A 215 12.21 -3.39 -17.75
CA SER A 215 12.09 -4.54 -16.84
C SER A 215 11.12 -4.30 -15.67
N HIS A 216 10.74 -3.03 -15.44
CA HIS A 216 9.80 -2.67 -14.38
C HIS A 216 8.38 -2.98 -14.79
N ILE A 217 7.62 -3.58 -13.86
CA ILE A 217 6.20 -3.82 -14.09
C ILE A 217 5.39 -2.52 -14.02
N PRO A 218 4.26 -2.40 -14.73
CA PRO A 218 3.37 -1.25 -14.59
C PRO A 218 2.69 -1.25 -13.21
N ALA A 219 2.34 -0.04 -12.70
CA ALA A 219 1.66 0.11 -11.41
C ALA A 219 0.32 -0.65 -11.33
N GLU A 220 -0.37 -0.79 -12.45
CA GLU A 220 -1.60 -1.58 -12.56
C GLU A 220 -1.41 -3.06 -12.18
N TRP A 221 -0.26 -3.66 -12.48
CA TRP A 221 0.02 -5.05 -12.10
C TRP A 221 0.10 -5.20 -10.57
N ALA A 222 0.78 -4.27 -9.91
CA ALA A 222 0.81 -4.22 -8.44
C ALA A 222 -0.60 -3.99 -7.85
N ALA A 223 -1.40 -3.12 -8.48
CA ALA A 223 -2.79 -2.87 -8.07
C ALA A 223 -3.69 -4.11 -8.23
N LYS A 224 -3.55 -4.88 -9.32
CA LYS A 224 -4.24 -6.16 -9.50
C LYS A 224 -3.82 -7.19 -8.43
N ALA A 225 -2.54 -7.19 -8.03
CA ALA A 225 -2.07 -8.03 -6.92
C ALA A 225 -2.69 -7.60 -5.58
N VAL A 226 -2.85 -6.29 -5.32
CA VAL A 226 -3.60 -5.81 -4.15
C VAL A 226 -5.04 -6.33 -4.18
N ALA A 227 -5.73 -6.19 -5.32
CA ALA A 227 -7.10 -6.70 -5.46
C ALA A 227 -7.18 -8.22 -5.25
N TYR A 228 -6.24 -9.00 -5.81
CA TYR A 228 -6.12 -10.44 -5.60
C TYR A 228 -6.00 -10.78 -4.10
N LEU A 229 -5.14 -10.07 -3.36
CA LEU A 229 -4.97 -10.27 -1.92
C LEU A 229 -6.18 -9.82 -1.09
N CYS A 230 -6.92 -8.81 -1.55
CA CYS A 230 -8.20 -8.41 -0.94
C CYS A 230 -9.32 -9.42 -1.19
N GLY A 231 -9.22 -10.24 -2.24
CA GLY A 231 -10.16 -11.30 -2.58
C GLY A 231 -10.01 -12.55 -1.69
N PRO A 232 -10.85 -13.58 -1.93
CA PRO A 232 -10.77 -14.86 -1.22
C PRO A 232 -9.41 -15.55 -1.36
N GLU A 233 -8.75 -15.35 -2.47
CA GLU A 233 -7.45 -15.94 -2.81
C GLU A 233 -6.34 -15.47 -1.86
N GLY A 234 -6.48 -14.28 -1.28
CA GLY A 234 -5.54 -13.72 -0.29
C GLY A 234 -5.49 -14.51 1.04
N GLN A 235 -6.47 -15.38 1.30
CA GLN A 235 -6.53 -16.15 2.54
C GLN A 235 -5.27 -17.00 2.79
N GLN A 236 -4.66 -17.54 1.76
CA GLN A 236 -3.47 -18.38 1.88
C GLN A 236 -2.19 -17.61 2.24
N TYR A 237 -2.22 -16.27 2.19
CA TYR A 237 -1.05 -15.41 2.47
C TYR A 237 -1.18 -14.62 3.76
N VAL A 238 -2.18 -14.92 4.57
CA VAL A 238 -2.44 -14.23 5.84
C VAL A 238 -1.20 -14.29 6.76
N GLY A 239 -0.80 -13.14 7.29
CA GLY A 239 0.39 -13.03 8.15
C GLY A 239 1.72 -13.22 7.41
N SER A 240 1.73 -13.18 6.08
CA SER A 240 2.95 -13.34 5.27
C SER A 240 3.07 -12.26 4.18
N ASP A 241 4.18 -12.27 3.46
CA ASP A 241 4.47 -11.32 2.38
C ASP A 241 4.35 -12.02 1.02
N PHE A 242 3.36 -11.61 0.22
CA PHE A 242 3.19 -12.11 -1.15
C PHE A 242 4.15 -11.38 -2.09
N SER A 243 5.02 -12.13 -2.78
CA SER A 243 5.98 -11.54 -3.72
C SER A 243 5.52 -11.70 -5.17
N LEU A 244 5.36 -10.58 -5.88
CA LEU A 244 4.97 -10.56 -7.30
C LEU A 244 6.17 -10.77 -8.27
N LYS A 245 7.35 -11.10 -7.74
CA LYS A 245 8.56 -11.28 -8.59
C LYS A 245 8.51 -12.53 -9.47
N SER A 246 7.92 -13.63 -9.00
CA SER A 246 7.91 -14.89 -9.73
C SER A 246 6.86 -14.91 -10.82
N GLU A 247 7.11 -15.64 -11.91
CA GLU A 247 6.12 -15.88 -12.97
C GLU A 247 4.88 -16.57 -12.41
N GLN A 248 5.07 -17.53 -11.49
CA GLN A 248 3.96 -18.20 -10.82
C GLN A 248 3.03 -17.20 -10.11
N ALA A 249 3.57 -16.26 -9.36
CA ALA A 249 2.78 -15.22 -8.71
C ALA A 249 2.04 -14.33 -9.72
N LYS A 250 2.69 -13.98 -10.83
CA LYS A 250 2.06 -13.22 -11.91
C LYS A 250 0.91 -13.98 -12.56
N ARG A 251 1.06 -15.30 -12.79
CA ARG A 251 -0.03 -16.16 -13.29
C ARG A 251 -1.19 -16.27 -12.32
N LEU A 252 -0.92 -16.45 -11.02
CA LEU A 252 -1.96 -16.50 -9.99
C LEU A 252 -2.80 -15.22 -9.94
N VAL A 253 -2.17 -14.06 -10.17
CA VAL A 253 -2.86 -12.76 -10.25
C VAL A 253 -3.53 -12.54 -11.62
N GLY A 254 -3.25 -13.37 -12.63
CA GLY A 254 -3.78 -13.22 -13.99
C GLY A 254 -3.12 -12.09 -14.78
N LEU A 255 -1.82 -11.85 -14.57
CA LEU A 255 -1.05 -10.82 -15.27
C LEU A 255 -0.35 -11.34 -16.52
N ILE A 256 -0.10 -12.63 -16.57
CA ILE A 256 0.50 -13.37 -17.68
C ILE A 256 -0.20 -14.73 -17.78
N ASP A 257 -0.12 -15.34 -18.97
CA ASP A 257 -0.66 -16.67 -19.28
C ASP A 257 0.14 -17.81 -18.63
#